data_647ea3a0af3a813a85fdc5f1dff59a63
#
_entry.id   647ea3a0af3a813a85fdc5f1dff59a63
#
_cell.length_a   1.000
_cell.length_b   1.000
_cell.length_c   1.000
_cell.angle_alpha   90.00
_cell.angle_beta   90.00
_cell.angle_gamma   90.00
#
_symmetry.space_group_name_H-M   'P 1'
#
loop_
_entity.id
_entity.type
_entity.pdbx_description
1 polymer ?
#
loop_
_entity_poly.entity_id
_entity_poly.type
_entity_poly.pdbx_seq_one_letter_code
_entity_poly.pdbx_strand_id
1 'polypeptide(L)'
;MKFLFGLLLVSSFAFADCPQLYPDHKPFNIPNTTELCNSFYVSDYDTINHKVIAVSELLKHNFPVGSVKRTNNFHSDDRVGSVPNNRQYLKTHYDKGHMAPADDASSLEEMKETFLLTNMTPQSPTLNRVEWKLLEEKVRGIFDSSKTDVYVVTIAVYENKQTINGLPIPSGYWKIVYADNSQYFFYADNNDDAVVVQRGSVALPSLFK
;
A
#
# COMPACT_ATOMS: atom_id res chain seq x y z
N MET A 1 -2.71 14.26 -54.81
CA MET A 1 -2.19 13.11 -54.06
C MET A 1 -2.09 13.50 -52.62
N LYS A 2 -3.11 13.11 -51.79
CA LYS A 2 -3.14 13.44 -50.34
C LYS A 2 -2.55 12.26 -49.58
N PHE A 3 -1.40 12.47 -48.97
CA PHE A 3 -0.82 11.49 -48.03
C PHE A 3 -1.51 11.61 -46.67
N LEU A 4 -2.27 10.58 -46.31
CA LEU A 4 -2.80 10.40 -44.96
C LEU A 4 -1.63 9.87 -44.08
N PHE A 5 -1.11 10.69 -43.18
CA PHE A 5 -0.25 10.23 -42.09
C PHE A 5 -1.09 9.58 -41.02
N GLY A 6 -1.12 8.27 -40.99
CA GLY A 6 -1.73 7.53 -39.85
C GLY A 6 -0.85 7.69 -38.61
N LEU A 7 -1.38 8.34 -37.60
CA LEU A 7 -0.77 8.43 -36.27
C LEU A 7 -0.92 7.05 -35.60
N LEU A 8 0.15 6.25 -35.60
CA LEU A 8 0.22 5.04 -34.79
C LEU A 8 0.31 5.47 -33.30
N LEU A 9 -0.81 5.33 -32.59
CA LEU A 9 -0.82 5.35 -31.13
C LEU A 9 -0.08 4.09 -30.64
N VAL A 10 1.20 4.23 -30.33
CA VAL A 10 1.94 3.22 -29.58
C VAL A 10 1.46 3.33 -28.14
N SER A 11 0.56 2.46 -27.73
CA SER A 11 0.27 2.25 -26.33
C SER A 11 1.53 1.68 -25.68
N SER A 12 2.29 2.51 -24.98
CA SER A 12 3.34 2.05 -24.10
C SER A 12 2.68 1.29 -22.96
N PHE A 13 2.72 -0.04 -23.00
CA PHE A 13 2.50 -0.84 -21.81
C PHE A 13 3.64 -0.48 -20.85
N ALA A 14 3.34 0.22 -19.80
CA ALA A 14 4.24 0.36 -18.67
C ALA A 14 4.37 -1.04 -18.08
N PHE A 15 5.49 -1.72 -18.33
CA PHE A 15 5.82 -2.95 -17.61
C PHE A 15 6.10 -2.56 -16.17
N ALA A 16 5.55 -3.33 -15.24
CA ALA A 16 5.91 -3.21 -13.83
C ALA A 16 7.41 -3.43 -13.70
N ASP A 17 8.10 -2.49 -13.09
CA ASP A 17 9.54 -2.60 -12.85
C ASP A 17 9.86 -3.67 -11.78
N CYS A 18 8.85 -4.15 -11.03
CA CYS A 18 9.02 -5.07 -9.91
C CYS A 18 7.88 -6.12 -9.80
N PRO A 19 7.63 -6.95 -10.84
CA PRO A 19 6.53 -7.92 -10.82
C PRO A 19 6.66 -8.95 -9.69
N GLN A 20 7.87 -9.24 -9.21
CA GLN A 20 8.14 -10.16 -8.11
C GLN A 20 7.54 -9.71 -6.77
N LEU A 21 7.12 -8.46 -6.63
CA LEU A 21 6.48 -7.92 -5.43
C LEU A 21 4.95 -8.08 -5.43
N TYR A 22 4.37 -8.58 -6.52
CA TYR A 22 2.95 -8.86 -6.64
C TYR A 22 2.64 -10.34 -6.50
N PRO A 23 1.47 -10.72 -5.94
CA PRO A 23 1.00 -12.10 -5.97
C PRO A 23 0.98 -12.64 -7.41
N ASP A 24 1.41 -13.89 -7.60
CA ASP A 24 1.56 -14.55 -8.91
C ASP A 24 2.44 -13.76 -9.90
N HIS A 25 3.26 -12.82 -9.44
CA HIS A 25 4.07 -11.90 -10.27
C HIS A 25 3.23 -11.10 -11.28
N LYS A 26 1.98 -10.76 -10.91
CA LYS A 26 1.04 -10.03 -11.76
C LYS A 26 0.72 -8.67 -11.16
N PRO A 27 1.18 -7.56 -11.77
CA PRO A 27 0.78 -6.21 -11.42
C PRO A 27 -0.73 -6.02 -11.49
N PHE A 28 -1.28 -5.17 -10.62
CA PHE A 28 -2.72 -4.94 -10.58
C PHE A 28 -3.27 -4.14 -11.76
N ASN A 29 -2.40 -3.44 -12.54
CA ASN A 29 -2.79 -2.60 -13.67
C ASN A 29 -3.88 -1.56 -13.31
N ILE A 30 -3.75 -0.90 -12.17
CA ILE A 30 -4.70 0.10 -11.70
C ILE A 30 -4.60 1.34 -12.60
N PRO A 31 -5.70 1.80 -13.24
CA PRO A 31 -5.66 2.95 -14.11
C PRO A 31 -5.18 4.22 -13.40
N ASN A 32 -4.39 5.05 -14.09
CA ASN A 32 -3.86 6.32 -13.62
C ASN A 32 -2.94 6.23 -12.39
N THR A 33 -2.32 5.09 -12.16
CA THR A 33 -1.28 4.93 -11.14
C THR A 33 0.09 4.77 -11.77
N THR A 34 1.11 5.10 -10.99
CA THR A 34 2.51 4.80 -11.25
C THR A 34 2.97 3.78 -10.22
N GLU A 35 3.64 2.72 -10.65
CA GLU A 35 4.25 1.74 -9.76
C GLU A 35 5.54 2.31 -9.18
N LEU A 36 5.58 2.43 -7.86
CA LEU A 36 6.75 2.90 -7.12
C LEU A 36 7.37 1.71 -6.40
N CYS A 37 8.34 1.08 -7.07
CA CYS A 37 9.07 -0.08 -6.54
C CYS A 37 9.98 0.30 -5.38
N ASN A 38 9.95 -0.50 -4.32
CA ASN A 38 10.87 -0.44 -3.19
C ASN A 38 11.47 -1.84 -2.94
N SER A 39 12.32 -2.00 -1.95
CA SER A 39 13.08 -3.25 -1.74
C SER A 39 12.18 -4.46 -1.48
N PHE A 40 11.07 -4.32 -0.72
CA PHE A 40 10.18 -5.44 -0.38
C PHE A 40 8.69 -5.15 -0.65
N TYR A 41 8.35 -3.94 -1.10
CA TYR A 41 6.99 -3.58 -1.45
C TYR A 41 6.93 -2.67 -2.68
N VAL A 42 5.77 -2.61 -3.32
CA VAL A 42 5.47 -1.69 -4.41
C VAL A 42 4.20 -0.90 -4.06
N SER A 43 4.20 0.41 -4.34
CA SER A 43 3.03 1.26 -4.19
C SER A 43 2.45 1.59 -5.57
N ASP A 44 1.18 1.28 -5.79
CA ASP A 44 0.39 1.79 -6.91
C ASP A 44 -0.13 3.19 -6.53
N TYR A 45 0.53 4.22 -7.03
CA TYR A 45 0.36 5.61 -6.61
C TYR A 45 -0.27 6.49 -7.68
N ASP A 46 -1.39 7.15 -7.36
CA ASP A 46 -2.03 8.18 -8.20
C ASP A 46 -1.29 9.51 -8.02
N THR A 47 -0.43 9.85 -8.96
CA THR A 47 0.38 11.08 -8.93
C THR A 47 -0.43 12.35 -9.14
N ILE A 48 -1.64 12.26 -9.74
CA ILE A 48 -2.52 13.39 -10.01
C ILE A 48 -3.26 13.79 -8.73
N ASN A 49 -3.81 12.80 -8.02
CA ASN A 49 -4.59 13.02 -6.81
C ASN A 49 -3.77 12.85 -5.52
N HIS A 50 -2.47 12.59 -5.62
CA HIS A 50 -1.54 12.44 -4.51
C HIS A 50 -1.99 11.41 -3.46
N LYS A 51 -2.36 10.21 -3.91
CA LYS A 51 -2.83 9.13 -3.04
C LYS A 51 -2.29 7.78 -3.45
N VAL A 52 -1.95 6.95 -2.48
CA VAL A 52 -1.68 5.53 -2.71
C VAL A 52 -3.02 4.79 -2.82
N ILE A 53 -3.15 3.94 -3.83
CA ILE A 53 -4.34 3.11 -4.05
C ILE A 53 -4.15 1.73 -3.45
N ALA A 54 -3.01 1.10 -3.74
CA ALA A 54 -2.66 -0.21 -3.21
C ALA A 54 -1.17 -0.28 -2.93
N VAL A 55 -0.82 -1.12 -1.97
CA VAL A 55 0.56 -1.54 -1.73
C VAL A 55 0.58 -3.06 -1.69
N SER A 56 1.48 -3.66 -2.45
CA SER A 56 1.80 -5.08 -2.37
C SER A 56 3.18 -5.25 -1.76
N GLU A 57 3.29 -6.04 -0.71
CA GLU A 57 4.53 -6.35 -0.03
C GLU A 57 4.84 -7.85 -0.09
N LEU A 58 6.11 -8.19 -0.14
CA LEU A 58 6.63 -9.55 -0.15
C LEU A 58 7.42 -9.82 1.13
N LEU A 59 6.85 -10.63 2.02
CA LEU A 59 7.53 -11.16 3.20
C LEU A 59 8.22 -12.47 2.81
N LYS A 60 9.54 -12.43 2.65
CA LYS A 60 10.32 -13.59 2.20
C LYS A 60 10.51 -14.59 3.33
N HIS A 61 10.14 -15.83 3.10
CA HIS A 61 10.39 -16.92 4.02
C HIS A 61 11.90 -17.04 4.33
N ASN A 62 12.24 -17.27 5.57
CA ASN A 62 13.61 -17.28 6.10
C ASN A 62 14.34 -15.93 6.17
N PHE A 63 13.66 -14.80 5.94
CA PHE A 63 14.19 -13.48 6.24
C PHE A 63 13.69 -12.99 7.62
N PRO A 64 14.52 -12.31 8.39
CA PRO A 64 14.18 -11.88 9.75
C PRO A 64 13.28 -10.62 9.72
N VAL A 65 12.00 -10.78 9.38
CA VAL A 65 11.02 -9.70 9.40
C VAL A 65 10.99 -9.01 10.77
N GLY A 66 10.93 -7.68 10.78
CA GLY A 66 10.85 -6.90 12.02
C GLY A 66 12.13 -6.84 12.85
N SER A 67 13.29 -7.17 12.25
CA SER A 67 14.57 -7.20 12.96
C SER A 67 15.23 -5.83 13.14
N VAL A 68 14.70 -4.78 12.51
CA VAL A 68 15.32 -3.45 12.44
C VAL A 68 14.61 -2.45 13.33
N LYS A 69 15.38 -1.66 14.08
CA LYS A 69 14.83 -0.62 14.94
C LYS A 69 14.11 0.48 14.14
N ARG A 70 12.86 0.77 14.49
CA ARG A 70 12.04 1.83 13.90
C ARG A 70 12.68 3.21 14.00
N THR A 71 12.69 3.97 12.89
CA THR A 71 13.34 5.29 12.80
C THR A 71 12.39 6.49 12.92
N ASN A 72 11.13 6.35 12.58
CA ASN A 72 10.12 7.44 12.48
C ASN A 72 10.53 8.60 11.56
N ASN A 73 11.35 8.35 10.56
CA ASN A 73 11.89 9.38 9.65
C ASN A 73 11.01 9.54 8.41
N PHE A 74 9.82 10.10 8.55
CA PHE A 74 8.90 10.36 7.44
C PHE A 74 9.47 11.40 6.48
N HIS A 75 9.51 11.09 5.18
CA HIS A 75 10.06 11.95 4.14
C HIS A 75 9.29 11.84 2.82
N SER A 76 9.39 12.89 2.01
CA SER A 76 8.81 12.91 0.66
C SER A 76 9.51 11.90 -0.25
N ASP A 77 8.82 11.48 -1.28
CA ASP A 77 9.33 10.60 -2.32
C ASP A 77 9.66 11.46 -3.56
N ASP A 78 10.93 11.56 -3.88
CA ASP A 78 11.41 12.40 -4.99
C ASP A 78 10.89 11.92 -6.36
N ARG A 79 10.44 10.66 -6.47
CA ARG A 79 9.86 10.08 -7.68
C ARG A 79 8.53 10.73 -8.09
N VAL A 80 7.81 11.32 -7.12
CA VAL A 80 6.47 11.94 -7.34
C VAL A 80 6.46 13.45 -7.05
N GLY A 81 7.62 14.06 -6.81
CA GLY A 81 7.76 15.48 -6.56
C GLY A 81 7.55 15.91 -5.11
N SER A 82 7.05 17.13 -4.88
CA SER A 82 7.01 17.74 -3.54
C SER A 82 5.77 17.41 -2.71
N VAL A 83 4.83 16.67 -3.24
CA VAL A 83 3.58 16.24 -2.59
C VAL A 83 3.45 14.73 -2.75
N PRO A 84 3.17 13.96 -1.68
CA PRO A 84 2.88 14.42 -0.32
C PRO A 84 4.11 14.86 0.47
N ASN A 85 3.89 15.69 1.50
CA ASN A 85 4.93 16.08 2.43
C ASN A 85 4.37 16.16 3.87
N ASN A 86 5.27 16.27 4.87
CA ASN A 86 4.89 16.25 6.28
C ASN A 86 3.94 17.37 6.71
N ARG A 87 3.94 18.51 6.03
CA ARG A 87 3.11 19.69 6.39
C ARG A 87 1.61 19.38 6.25
N GLN A 88 1.23 18.48 5.32
CA GLN A 88 -0.16 18.14 5.07
C GLN A 88 -0.80 17.39 6.22
N TYR A 89 -0.01 16.73 7.08
CA TYR A 89 -0.49 16.06 8.29
C TYR A 89 -0.49 16.96 9.53
N LEU A 90 0.13 18.15 9.46
CA LEU A 90 0.21 19.06 10.63
C LEU A 90 -1.17 19.59 11.01
N LYS A 91 -1.44 19.59 12.34
CA LYS A 91 -2.70 20.07 12.94
C LYS A 91 -3.95 19.35 12.40
N THR A 92 -3.79 18.11 11.98
CA THR A 92 -4.91 17.23 11.62
C THR A 92 -5.17 16.23 12.74
N HIS A 93 -6.33 15.58 12.70
CA HIS A 93 -6.67 14.47 13.61
C HIS A 93 -6.08 13.14 13.13
N TYR A 94 -5.49 13.07 11.93
CA TYR A 94 -5.06 11.84 11.31
C TYR A 94 -3.58 11.54 11.55
N ASP A 95 -3.28 10.26 11.73
CA ASP A 95 -1.93 9.71 11.70
C ASP A 95 -1.45 9.53 10.26
N LYS A 96 -0.13 9.42 10.08
CA LYS A 96 0.47 8.87 8.87
C LYS A 96 0.41 7.35 8.97
N GLY A 97 -0.69 6.77 8.49
CA GLY A 97 -0.89 5.31 8.50
C GLY A 97 -0.07 4.64 7.41
N HIS A 98 0.71 3.63 7.80
CA HIS A 98 1.49 2.82 6.87
C HIS A 98 0.60 1.88 6.08
N MET A 99 0.87 1.75 4.77
CA MET A 99 0.29 0.72 3.94
C MET A 99 1.12 -0.58 4.00
N ALA A 100 2.46 -0.50 3.78
CA ALA A 100 3.43 -1.53 4.15
C ALA A 100 4.04 -1.16 5.51
N PRO A 101 3.90 -1.99 6.56
CA PRO A 101 4.31 -1.65 7.93
C PRO A 101 5.83 -1.50 8.08
N ALA A 102 6.25 -0.57 8.93
CA ALA A 102 7.67 -0.43 9.28
C ALA A 102 8.21 -1.63 10.05
N ASP A 103 7.34 -2.31 10.81
CA ASP A 103 7.71 -3.48 11.60
C ASP A 103 7.92 -4.75 10.75
N ASP A 104 7.72 -4.68 9.43
CA ASP A 104 8.00 -5.77 8.49
C ASP A 104 9.37 -5.63 7.81
N ALA A 105 10.04 -4.49 7.98
CA ALA A 105 11.36 -4.24 7.42
C ALA A 105 12.46 -5.15 8.03
N SER A 106 13.31 -5.71 7.16
CA SER A 106 14.41 -6.61 7.50
C SER A 106 15.79 -5.95 7.40
N SER A 107 15.87 -4.74 6.84
CA SER A 107 17.10 -3.97 6.65
C SER A 107 16.88 -2.48 6.93
N LEU A 108 17.98 -1.73 7.12
CA LEU A 108 17.91 -0.28 7.30
C LEU A 108 17.38 0.44 6.05
N GLU A 109 17.64 -0.09 4.86
CA GLU A 109 17.11 0.45 3.61
C GLU A 109 15.60 0.24 3.54
N GLU A 110 15.12 -0.98 3.76
CA GLU A 110 13.70 -1.29 3.84
C GLU A 110 12.99 -0.42 4.89
N MET A 111 13.58 -0.29 6.09
CA MET A 111 13.05 0.57 7.15
C MET A 111 12.92 2.02 6.67
N LYS A 112 13.91 2.57 5.96
CA LYS A 112 13.86 3.92 5.41
C LYS A 112 12.75 4.06 4.36
N GLU A 113 12.64 3.10 3.45
CA GLU A 113 11.61 3.08 2.41
C GLU A 113 10.19 3.05 2.99
N THR A 114 9.95 2.31 4.09
CA THR A 114 8.63 2.30 4.71
C THR A 114 8.15 3.68 5.16
N PHE A 115 9.05 4.63 5.42
CA PHE A 115 8.73 6.01 5.83
C PHE A 115 8.55 7.00 4.68
N LEU A 116 8.58 6.55 3.42
CA LEU A 116 8.17 7.35 2.26
C LEU A 116 6.71 7.75 2.38
N LEU A 117 6.39 9.02 2.14
CA LEU A 117 5.02 9.50 2.23
C LEU A 117 4.10 8.92 1.13
N THR A 118 4.66 8.32 0.08
CA THR A 118 3.93 7.50 -0.91
C THR A 118 3.49 6.15 -0.39
N ASN A 119 3.94 5.75 0.81
CA ASN A 119 3.46 4.59 1.56
C ASN A 119 2.45 4.98 2.66
N MET A 120 2.05 6.26 2.74
CA MET A 120 1.23 6.80 3.84
C MET A 120 -0.15 7.22 3.38
N THR A 121 -1.14 6.97 4.23
CA THR A 121 -2.49 7.53 4.11
C THR A 121 -2.90 8.25 5.38
N PRO A 122 -3.79 9.26 5.30
CA PRO A 122 -4.46 9.78 6.49
C PRO A 122 -5.30 8.69 7.15
N GLN A 123 -4.88 8.17 8.30
CA GLN A 123 -5.54 7.10 9.03
C GLN A 123 -6.00 7.57 10.41
N SER A 124 -7.22 7.18 10.82
CA SER A 124 -7.73 7.45 12.17
C SER A 124 -6.75 6.93 13.22
N PRO A 125 -6.42 7.71 14.26
CA PRO A 125 -5.49 7.29 15.31
C PRO A 125 -5.93 6.00 16.02
N THR A 126 -7.21 5.83 16.28
CA THR A 126 -7.73 4.63 16.93
C THR A 126 -7.54 3.41 16.04
N LEU A 127 -7.92 3.50 14.76
CA LEU A 127 -7.65 2.43 13.81
C LEU A 127 -6.15 2.14 13.74
N ASN A 128 -5.32 3.14 13.43
CA ASN A 128 -3.89 2.96 13.20
C ASN A 128 -3.15 2.35 14.39
N ARG A 129 -3.41 2.86 15.59
CA ARG A 129 -2.61 2.52 16.79
C ARG A 129 -3.10 1.27 17.52
N VAL A 130 -4.35 0.83 17.28
CA VAL A 130 -4.96 -0.30 17.98
C VAL A 130 -5.35 -1.40 16.98
N GLU A 131 -6.45 -1.25 16.29
CA GLU A 131 -7.03 -2.33 15.47
C GLU A 131 -6.14 -2.74 14.29
N TRP A 132 -5.57 -1.76 13.58
CA TRP A 132 -4.69 -2.03 12.44
C TRP A 132 -3.37 -2.64 12.87
N LYS A 133 -2.81 -2.14 13.99
CA LYS A 133 -1.61 -2.73 14.60
C LYS A 133 -1.82 -4.19 15.01
N LEU A 134 -2.95 -4.52 15.64
CA LEU A 134 -3.30 -5.91 15.99
C LEU A 134 -3.45 -6.78 14.73
N LEU A 135 -3.99 -6.24 13.65
CA LEU A 135 -4.06 -6.94 12.37
C LEU A 135 -2.65 -7.21 11.81
N GLU A 136 -1.75 -6.23 11.84
CA GLU A 136 -0.36 -6.39 11.39
C GLU A 136 0.39 -7.45 12.21
N GLU A 137 0.19 -7.48 13.53
CA GLU A 137 0.72 -8.55 14.40
C GLU A 137 0.14 -9.92 14.02
N LYS A 138 -1.16 -10.01 13.70
CA LYS A 138 -1.80 -11.24 13.20
C LYS A 138 -1.21 -11.69 11.87
N VAL A 139 -0.94 -10.77 10.95
CA VAL A 139 -0.32 -11.06 9.65
C VAL A 139 1.10 -11.63 9.83
N ARG A 140 1.90 -11.05 10.72
CA ARG A 140 3.21 -11.60 11.07
C ARG A 140 3.10 -13.02 11.67
N GLY A 141 2.10 -13.29 12.50
CA GLY A 141 1.81 -14.65 12.99
C GLY A 141 1.45 -15.65 11.88
N ILE A 142 0.73 -15.19 10.84
CA ILE A 142 0.48 -16.00 9.63
C ILE A 142 1.80 -16.26 8.90
N PHE A 143 2.64 -15.24 8.70
CA PHE A 143 3.96 -15.36 8.08
C PHE A 143 4.86 -16.34 8.84
N ASP A 144 4.97 -16.22 10.16
CA ASP A 144 5.80 -17.08 11.01
C ASP A 144 5.39 -18.57 10.93
N SER A 145 4.12 -18.83 10.65
CA SER A 145 3.57 -20.19 10.49
C SER A 145 3.61 -20.70 9.04
N SER A 146 3.87 -19.82 8.08
CA SER A 146 3.92 -20.16 6.65
C SER A 146 5.21 -20.89 6.29
N LYS A 147 5.15 -21.72 5.25
CA LYS A 147 6.28 -22.48 4.70
C LYS A 147 6.86 -21.83 3.43
N THR A 148 6.20 -20.82 2.93
CA THR A 148 6.57 -20.12 1.69
C THR A 148 6.59 -18.62 1.93
N ASP A 149 7.04 -17.87 0.92
CA ASP A 149 6.88 -16.43 0.88
C ASP A 149 5.40 -16.03 1.04
N VAL A 150 5.16 -14.92 1.72
CA VAL A 150 3.83 -14.36 1.96
C VAL A 150 3.71 -13.03 1.26
N TYR A 151 2.64 -12.87 0.47
CA TYR A 151 2.29 -11.56 -0.09
C TYR A 151 1.19 -10.93 0.75
N VAL A 152 1.35 -9.63 1.03
CA VAL A 152 0.34 -8.85 1.73
C VAL A 152 -0.06 -7.66 0.88
N VAL A 153 -1.33 -7.57 0.52
CA VAL A 153 -1.86 -6.48 -0.29
C VAL A 153 -2.75 -5.60 0.57
N THR A 154 -2.35 -4.35 0.75
CA THR A 154 -3.15 -3.33 1.45
C THR A 154 -3.74 -2.37 0.43
N ILE A 155 -5.08 -2.20 0.45
CA ILE A 155 -5.82 -1.36 -0.49
C ILE A 155 -6.52 -0.25 0.29
N ALA A 156 -6.29 1.00 -0.10
CA ALA A 156 -7.03 2.14 0.43
C ALA A 156 -8.28 2.40 -0.41
N VAL A 157 -9.44 2.43 0.24
CA VAL A 157 -10.76 2.66 -0.39
C VAL A 157 -11.12 4.13 -0.29
N TYR A 158 -11.50 4.76 -1.40
CA TYR A 158 -11.85 6.19 -1.47
C TYR A 158 -13.27 6.37 -2.00
N GLU A 159 -14.27 6.12 -1.15
CA GLU A 159 -15.69 6.27 -1.51
C GLU A 159 -16.22 7.70 -1.33
N ASN A 160 -15.57 8.47 -0.48
CA ASN A 160 -15.90 9.86 -0.24
C ASN A 160 -14.81 10.80 -0.79
N LYS A 161 -15.15 12.09 -0.92
CA LYS A 161 -14.22 13.12 -1.40
C LYS A 161 -13.58 13.91 -0.26
N GLN A 162 -13.47 13.34 0.93
CA GLN A 162 -12.86 14.01 2.08
C GLN A 162 -11.37 14.16 1.88
N THR A 163 -10.82 15.29 2.33
CA THR A 163 -9.39 15.56 2.25
C THR A 163 -8.90 16.27 3.52
N ILE A 164 -7.63 16.08 3.84
CA ILE A 164 -6.89 16.91 4.80
C ILE A 164 -5.77 17.65 4.08
N ASN A 165 -5.76 18.98 4.14
CA ASN A 165 -4.73 19.80 3.52
C ASN A 165 -4.37 19.35 2.07
N GLY A 166 -5.39 18.94 1.29
CA GLY A 166 -5.24 18.46 -0.08
C GLY A 166 -4.89 16.99 -0.26
N LEU A 167 -4.68 16.21 0.81
CA LEU A 167 -4.55 14.76 0.73
C LEU A 167 -5.91 14.07 0.87
N PRO A 168 -6.30 13.18 -0.05
CA PRO A 168 -7.50 12.38 0.09
C PRO A 168 -7.46 11.47 1.32
N ILE A 169 -8.60 11.36 2.01
CA ILE A 169 -8.76 10.48 3.17
C ILE A 169 -9.45 9.21 2.71
N PRO A 170 -8.85 8.02 2.90
CA PRO A 170 -9.54 6.76 2.65
C PRO A 170 -10.77 6.61 3.55
N SER A 171 -11.85 6.04 3.02
CA SER A 171 -13.03 5.64 3.80
C SER A 171 -12.81 4.35 4.59
N GLY A 172 -11.87 3.52 4.14
CA GLY A 172 -11.53 2.25 4.76
C GLY A 172 -10.36 1.57 4.07
N TYR A 173 -10.03 0.38 4.57
CA TYR A 173 -8.90 -0.40 4.07
C TYR A 173 -9.24 -1.88 3.95
N TRP A 174 -8.78 -2.49 2.86
CA TRP A 174 -8.63 -3.92 2.76
C TRP A 174 -7.18 -4.31 3.05
N LYS A 175 -6.99 -5.45 3.72
CA LYS A 175 -5.70 -6.15 3.80
C LYS A 175 -5.94 -7.60 3.40
N ILE A 176 -5.21 -8.06 2.38
CA ILE A 176 -5.33 -9.39 1.81
C ILE A 176 -3.99 -10.08 1.98
N VAL A 177 -3.99 -11.27 2.57
CA VAL A 177 -2.78 -12.05 2.82
C VAL A 177 -2.84 -13.33 2.01
N TYR A 178 -1.81 -13.55 1.22
CA TYR A 178 -1.59 -14.77 0.42
C TYR A 178 -0.48 -15.57 1.08
N ALA A 179 -0.83 -16.65 1.74
CA ALA A 179 0.10 -17.50 2.47
C ALA A 179 -0.15 -18.97 2.14
N ASP A 180 0.90 -19.68 1.75
CA ASP A 180 0.83 -21.06 1.25
C ASP A 180 -0.24 -21.17 0.13
N ASN A 181 -1.30 -21.96 0.33
CA ASN A 181 -2.42 -22.09 -0.60
C ASN A 181 -3.69 -21.38 -0.10
N SER A 182 -3.56 -20.42 0.82
CA SER A 182 -4.68 -19.77 1.49
C SER A 182 -4.67 -18.27 1.24
N GLN A 183 -5.86 -17.68 1.26
CA GLN A 183 -6.05 -16.23 1.21
C GLN A 183 -6.88 -15.80 2.40
N TYR A 184 -6.44 -14.72 3.06
CA TYR A 184 -7.15 -14.12 4.18
C TYR A 184 -7.53 -12.70 3.82
N PHE A 185 -8.77 -12.32 4.09
CA PHE A 185 -9.31 -11.00 3.75
C PHE A 185 -9.74 -10.28 5.02
N PHE A 186 -9.25 -9.07 5.21
CA PHE A 186 -9.59 -8.22 6.34
C PHE A 186 -10.05 -6.86 5.83
N TYR A 187 -11.02 -6.26 6.51
CA TYR A 187 -11.51 -4.92 6.21
C TYR A 187 -11.70 -4.12 7.49
N ALA A 188 -11.44 -2.82 7.43
CA ALA A 188 -11.79 -1.88 8.47
C ALA A 188 -12.19 -0.52 7.85
N ASP A 189 -13.19 0.13 8.43
CA ASP A 189 -13.49 1.53 8.15
C ASP A 189 -12.42 2.45 8.74
N ASN A 190 -12.21 3.61 8.12
CA ASN A 190 -11.21 4.57 8.60
C ASN A 190 -11.84 5.59 9.56
N ASN A 191 -12.20 5.15 10.74
CA ASN A 191 -12.80 5.99 11.79
C ASN A 191 -12.34 5.54 13.19
N ASP A 192 -12.75 6.28 14.23
CA ASP A 192 -12.32 6.01 15.61
C ASP A 192 -13.08 4.85 16.28
N ASP A 193 -14.18 4.39 15.70
CA ASP A 193 -14.97 3.23 16.15
C ASP A 193 -14.67 1.97 15.31
N ALA A 194 -13.63 2.03 14.47
CA ALA A 194 -13.31 0.96 13.54
C ALA A 194 -12.96 -0.34 14.25
N VAL A 195 -13.46 -1.44 13.68
CA VAL A 195 -13.11 -2.80 14.06
C VAL A 195 -12.66 -3.55 12.81
N VAL A 196 -11.56 -4.28 12.91
CA VAL A 196 -11.11 -5.15 11.82
C VAL A 196 -12.01 -6.36 11.71
N VAL A 197 -12.63 -6.55 10.54
CA VAL A 197 -13.50 -7.70 10.26
C VAL A 197 -12.82 -8.63 9.27
N GLN A 198 -12.69 -9.91 9.63
CA GLN A 198 -12.27 -10.95 8.69
C GLN A 198 -13.45 -11.35 7.80
N ARG A 199 -13.24 -11.39 6.47
CA ARG A 199 -14.24 -11.76 5.47
C ARG A 199 -13.87 -13.09 4.82
N GLY A 200 -14.86 -13.91 4.46
CA GLY A 200 -14.61 -15.25 3.88
C GLY A 200 -14.16 -15.21 2.41
N SER A 201 -14.68 -14.28 1.64
CA SER A 201 -14.26 -13.98 0.26
C SER A 201 -14.78 -12.60 -0.10
N VAL A 202 -14.10 -11.90 -1.00
CA VAL A 202 -14.52 -10.56 -1.41
C VAL A 202 -14.60 -10.46 -2.92
N ALA A 203 -15.68 -9.84 -3.40
CA ALA A 203 -15.61 -9.19 -4.70
C ALA A 203 -14.64 -8.01 -4.53
N LEU A 204 -13.38 -8.21 -4.90
CA LEU A 204 -12.42 -7.12 -4.96
C LEU A 204 -13.01 -5.98 -5.78
N PRO A 205 -12.74 -4.71 -5.43
CA PRO A 205 -13.11 -3.58 -6.27
C PRO A 205 -12.77 -3.88 -7.73
N SER A 206 -13.59 -3.42 -8.66
CA SER A 206 -13.43 -3.72 -10.11
C SER A 206 -12.05 -3.36 -10.67
N LEU A 207 -11.27 -2.56 -9.92
CA LEU A 207 -9.88 -2.18 -10.21
C LEU A 207 -8.88 -3.35 -10.12
N PHE A 208 -9.27 -4.48 -9.51
CA PHE A 208 -8.41 -5.66 -9.26
C PHE A 208 -8.91 -6.92 -10.00
N LYS A 209 -9.75 -6.74 -11.03
CA LYS A 209 -10.25 -7.84 -11.88
C LYS A 209 -9.49 -7.93 -13.19
#